data_a982738077506a4f323297524e1451aa
#
_entry.id   a982738077506a4f323297524e1451aa
#
_cell.length_a   1.000
_cell.length_b   1.000
_cell.length_c   1.000
_cell.angle_alpha   90.00
_cell.angle_beta   90.00
_cell.angle_gamma   90.00
#
_symmetry.space_group_name_H-M   'P 1'
#
loop_
_entity.id
_entity.type
_entity.pdbx_description
1 polymer ?
#
loop_
_entity_poly.entity_id
_entity_poly.type
_entity_poly.pdbx_seq_one_letter_code
_entity_poly.pdbx_strand_id
1 'polypeptide(L)'
;NILSELVLSFRDDFAKYRNKVPSSRIDATFRSIAEQGLGKFVYNRVDTDASTAQIKTATETLILAGLVYPVTHSSANGIPLGAEINEKYRRMILLDTGLLQRILNLDISVILSSDDIQVVNRRAMAEIFVGTELVKSASCYSPYPLYCWHREKAGSNAEVDYVVQLGTRIIPIEVKSGSKGTMQSMRLFMEAKGITQGIRTSLENFS
;
A
#
# COMPACT_ATOMS: atom_id res chain seq x y z
N ASN A 1 -16.67 2.45 19.79
CA ASN A 1 -15.31 1.89 19.53
C ASN A 1 -14.45 2.99 18.93
N ILE A 2 -13.29 3.26 19.55
CA ILE A 2 -12.37 4.36 19.20
C ILE A 2 -12.04 4.39 17.70
N LEU A 3 -11.76 3.26 17.09
CA LEU A 3 -11.46 3.21 15.64
C LEU A 3 -12.66 3.61 14.77
N SER A 4 -13.88 3.29 15.18
CA SER A 4 -15.08 3.71 14.45
C SER A 4 -15.30 5.22 14.57
N GLU A 5 -15.07 5.78 15.75
CA GLU A 5 -15.16 7.21 16.00
C GLU A 5 -14.08 7.97 15.22
N LEU A 6 -12.87 7.41 15.12
CA LEU A 6 -11.79 7.98 14.33
C LEU A 6 -12.14 8.02 12.83
N VAL A 7 -12.69 6.92 12.27
CA VAL A 7 -13.14 6.90 10.87
C VAL A 7 -14.25 7.94 10.63
N LEU A 8 -15.21 8.08 11.55
CA LEU A 8 -16.25 9.10 11.45
C LEU A 8 -15.66 10.52 11.49
N SER A 9 -14.72 10.78 12.41
CA SER A 9 -14.04 12.07 12.51
C SER A 9 -13.31 12.44 11.21
N PHE A 10 -12.61 11.50 10.58
CA PHE A 10 -11.98 11.75 9.28
C PHE A 10 -13.00 12.09 8.20
N ARG A 11 -14.15 11.39 8.18
CA ARG A 11 -15.22 11.66 7.22
C ARG A 11 -15.85 13.04 7.43
N ASP A 12 -16.04 13.45 8.66
CA ASP A 12 -16.54 14.79 8.98
C ASP A 12 -15.55 15.88 8.53
N ASP A 13 -14.25 15.61 8.66
CA ASP A 13 -13.19 16.49 8.19
C ASP A 13 -13.14 16.63 6.66
N PHE A 14 -13.62 15.65 5.89
CA PHE A 14 -13.69 15.75 4.43
C PHE A 14 -14.53 16.94 3.95
N ALA A 15 -15.49 17.39 4.75
CA ALA A 15 -16.27 18.58 4.45
C ALA A 15 -15.42 19.86 4.34
N LYS A 16 -14.26 19.92 4.99
CA LYS A 16 -13.31 21.04 4.92
C LYS A 16 -12.71 21.23 3.52
N TYR A 17 -12.66 20.17 2.73
CA TYR A 17 -12.08 20.17 1.39
C TYR A 17 -13.09 20.33 0.25
N ARG A 18 -14.37 20.57 0.55
CA ARG A 18 -15.49 20.66 -0.41
C ARG A 18 -15.28 21.65 -1.56
N ASN A 19 -14.43 22.66 -1.37
CA ASN A 19 -14.11 23.65 -2.42
C ASN A 19 -13.23 23.08 -3.53
N LYS A 20 -12.54 21.95 -3.30
CA LYS A 20 -11.67 21.29 -4.29
C LYS A 20 -12.36 20.09 -4.92
N VAL A 21 -13.06 19.30 -4.12
CA VAL A 21 -13.77 18.10 -4.55
C VAL A 21 -14.91 17.80 -3.55
N PRO A 22 -16.08 17.32 -3.99
CA PRO A 22 -17.17 16.94 -3.09
C PRO A 22 -16.71 15.94 -2.03
N SER A 23 -17.09 16.13 -0.77
CA SER A 23 -16.72 15.23 0.34
C SER A 23 -17.16 13.78 0.10
N SER A 24 -18.29 13.59 -0.59
CA SER A 24 -18.74 12.25 -1.01
C SER A 24 -17.74 11.54 -1.93
N ARG A 25 -17.01 12.27 -2.78
CA ARG A 25 -15.99 11.70 -3.64
C ARG A 25 -14.73 11.32 -2.87
N ILE A 26 -14.38 12.11 -1.85
CA ILE A 26 -13.27 11.78 -0.94
C ILE A 26 -13.62 10.50 -0.16
N ASP A 27 -14.82 10.40 0.40
CA ASP A 27 -15.28 9.22 1.13
C ASP A 27 -15.34 7.97 0.23
N ALA A 28 -15.91 8.08 -0.98
CA ALA A 28 -15.95 7.00 -1.95
C ALA A 28 -14.53 6.52 -2.32
N THR A 29 -13.58 7.47 -2.50
CA THR A 29 -12.19 7.16 -2.81
C THR A 29 -11.51 6.46 -1.62
N PHE A 30 -11.73 6.95 -0.41
CA PHE A 30 -11.18 6.37 0.81
C PHE A 30 -11.65 4.92 1.02
N ARG A 31 -12.94 4.66 0.83
CA ARG A 31 -13.52 3.31 0.86
C ARG A 31 -12.93 2.43 -0.25
N SER A 32 -12.90 2.93 -1.46
CA SER A 32 -12.42 2.17 -2.62
C SER A 32 -10.94 1.80 -2.52
N ILE A 33 -10.10 2.61 -1.87
CA ILE A 33 -8.71 2.25 -1.57
C ILE A 33 -8.66 1.00 -0.69
N ALA A 34 -9.49 0.92 0.35
CA ALA A 34 -9.59 -0.26 1.18
C ALA A 34 -10.09 -1.50 0.41
N GLU A 35 -11.12 -1.32 -0.41
CA GLU A 35 -11.76 -2.39 -1.19
C GLU A 35 -10.87 -2.93 -2.32
N GLN A 36 -10.11 -2.07 -3.00
CA GLN A 36 -9.18 -2.49 -4.06
C GLN A 36 -7.94 -3.19 -3.50
N GLY A 37 -7.65 -3.00 -2.22
CA GLY A 37 -6.56 -3.69 -1.53
C GLY A 37 -5.19 -3.35 -2.10
N LEU A 38 -4.34 -4.37 -2.21
CA LEU A 38 -2.92 -4.23 -2.54
C LEU A 38 -2.60 -4.18 -4.04
N GLY A 39 -3.57 -4.35 -4.88
CA GLY A 39 -3.37 -4.28 -6.33
C GLY A 39 -3.11 -2.85 -6.81
N LYS A 40 -2.78 -2.72 -8.09
CA LYS A 40 -2.73 -1.43 -8.76
C LYS A 40 -4.05 -0.69 -8.54
N PHE A 41 -3.98 0.54 -8.02
CA PHE A 41 -5.16 1.37 -7.81
C PHE A 41 -5.76 1.83 -9.15
N VAL A 42 -7.03 1.54 -9.34
CA VAL A 42 -7.78 1.83 -10.58
C VAL A 42 -8.82 2.91 -10.28
N TYR A 43 -8.57 4.12 -10.76
CA TYR A 43 -9.44 5.28 -10.52
C TYR A 43 -10.89 5.06 -10.96
N ASN A 44 -11.11 4.40 -12.09
CA ASN A 44 -12.44 4.14 -12.63
C ASN A 44 -13.26 3.11 -11.84
N ARG A 45 -12.67 2.44 -10.85
CA ARG A 45 -13.38 1.54 -9.93
C ARG A 45 -13.95 2.25 -8.71
N VAL A 46 -13.59 3.52 -8.49
CA VAL A 46 -14.04 4.26 -7.32
C VAL A 46 -15.50 4.66 -7.44
N ASP A 47 -15.86 5.24 -8.58
CA ASP A 47 -17.19 5.80 -8.81
C ASP A 47 -17.41 5.94 -10.33
N THR A 48 -18.52 5.42 -10.82
CA THR A 48 -18.86 5.46 -12.25
C THR A 48 -19.34 6.85 -12.71
N ASP A 49 -19.87 7.66 -11.78
CA ASP A 49 -20.46 8.96 -12.06
C ASP A 49 -19.46 10.12 -11.90
N ALA A 50 -18.26 9.82 -11.42
CA ALA A 50 -17.21 10.80 -11.23
C ALA A 50 -16.19 10.79 -12.37
N SER A 51 -15.72 11.97 -12.78
CA SER A 51 -14.60 12.04 -13.71
C SER A 51 -13.32 11.52 -13.04
N THR A 52 -12.43 10.92 -13.84
CA THR A 52 -11.11 10.49 -13.35
C THR A 52 -10.32 11.64 -12.70
N ALA A 53 -10.51 12.87 -13.17
CA ALA A 53 -9.87 14.06 -12.59
C ALA A 53 -10.35 14.32 -11.15
N GLN A 54 -11.65 14.18 -10.89
CA GLN A 54 -12.21 14.32 -9.54
C GLN A 54 -11.67 13.25 -8.58
N ILE A 55 -11.60 12.00 -9.04
CA ILE A 55 -11.05 10.90 -8.22
C ILE A 55 -9.55 11.09 -7.95
N LYS A 56 -8.79 11.59 -8.93
CA LYS A 56 -7.37 11.97 -8.71
C LYS A 56 -7.25 13.05 -7.64
N THR A 57 -8.05 14.12 -7.73
CA THR A 57 -8.06 15.19 -6.73
C THR A 57 -8.44 14.66 -5.34
N ALA A 58 -9.45 13.76 -5.24
CA ALA A 58 -9.81 13.11 -3.99
C ALA A 58 -8.66 12.26 -3.42
N THR A 59 -7.99 11.50 -4.28
CA THR A 59 -6.83 10.68 -3.89
C THR A 59 -5.69 11.54 -3.37
N GLU A 60 -5.32 12.60 -4.08
CA GLU A 60 -4.27 13.54 -3.64
C GLU A 60 -4.65 14.24 -2.33
N THR A 61 -5.92 14.55 -2.13
CA THR A 61 -6.41 15.12 -0.86
C THR A 61 -6.19 14.14 0.31
N LEU A 62 -6.49 12.85 0.11
CA LEU A 62 -6.25 11.82 1.12
C LEU A 62 -4.75 11.61 1.40
N ILE A 63 -3.91 11.70 0.38
CA ILE A 63 -2.44 11.62 0.52
C ILE A 63 -1.93 12.83 1.32
N LEU A 64 -2.33 14.04 0.96
CA LEU A 64 -1.95 15.26 1.68
C LEU A 64 -2.44 15.29 3.12
N ALA A 65 -3.60 14.69 3.40
CA ALA A 65 -4.12 14.51 4.75
C ALA A 65 -3.36 13.43 5.57
N GLY A 66 -2.43 12.70 4.95
CA GLY A 66 -1.69 11.62 5.60
C GLY A 66 -2.51 10.36 5.89
N LEU A 67 -3.70 10.22 5.31
CA LEU A 67 -4.57 9.05 5.51
C LEU A 67 -4.22 7.89 4.57
N VAL A 68 -3.51 8.18 3.49
CA VAL A 68 -3.14 7.24 2.44
C VAL A 68 -1.69 7.48 2.03
N TYR A 69 -0.94 6.40 1.85
CA TYR A 69 0.41 6.43 1.30
C TYR A 69 0.44 5.74 -0.07
N PRO A 70 0.90 6.44 -1.13
CA PRO A 70 1.14 5.81 -2.42
C PRO A 70 2.40 4.94 -2.36
N VAL A 71 2.30 3.73 -2.90
CA VAL A 71 3.43 2.83 -3.17
C VAL A 71 3.61 2.79 -4.67
N THR A 72 4.62 3.50 -5.18
CA THR A 72 4.81 3.71 -6.62
C THR A 72 5.79 2.70 -7.20
N HIS A 73 5.49 2.17 -8.38
CA HIS A 73 6.44 1.32 -9.08
C HIS A 73 7.71 2.10 -9.44
N SER A 74 8.86 1.48 -9.15
CA SER A 74 10.16 1.89 -9.66
C SER A 74 10.80 0.75 -10.44
N SER A 75 11.42 1.05 -11.58
CA SER A 75 12.19 0.06 -12.34
C SER A 75 13.41 -0.45 -11.56
N ALA A 76 13.91 0.34 -10.60
CA ALA A 76 14.99 -0.02 -9.67
C ALA A 76 16.25 -0.54 -10.37
N ASN A 77 16.65 0.06 -11.50
CA ASN A 77 17.93 -0.25 -12.16
C ASN A 77 19.11 0.41 -11.48
N GLY A 78 18.86 1.40 -10.62
CA GLY A 78 19.89 2.14 -9.90
C GLY A 78 19.28 3.07 -8.85
N ILE A 79 20.08 3.93 -8.28
CA ILE A 79 19.71 4.95 -7.30
C ILE A 79 19.82 6.35 -7.91
N PRO A 80 18.95 7.29 -7.50
CA PRO A 80 17.86 7.14 -6.53
C PRO A 80 16.66 6.40 -7.14
N LEU A 81 15.95 5.59 -6.34
CA LEU A 81 14.77 4.82 -6.78
C LEU A 81 13.69 5.69 -7.43
N GLY A 82 13.57 6.95 -6.97
CA GLY A 82 12.60 7.90 -7.50
C GLY A 82 12.88 8.40 -8.93
N ALA A 83 14.08 8.13 -9.48
CA ALA A 83 14.42 8.55 -10.84
C ALA A 83 13.72 7.73 -11.92
N GLU A 84 13.29 6.51 -11.59
CA GLU A 84 12.71 5.55 -12.55
C GLU A 84 11.30 5.09 -12.15
N ILE A 85 10.48 6.02 -11.68
CA ILE A 85 9.10 5.72 -11.25
C ILE A 85 8.14 5.66 -12.43
N ASN A 86 7.15 4.77 -12.30
CA ASN A 86 6.00 4.73 -13.18
C ASN A 86 4.74 5.11 -12.38
N GLU A 87 4.35 6.38 -12.45
CA GLU A 87 3.18 6.90 -11.73
C GLU A 87 1.86 6.28 -12.17
N LYS A 88 1.80 5.64 -13.33
CA LYS A 88 0.61 4.92 -13.79
C LYS A 88 0.42 3.59 -13.04
N TYR A 89 1.44 3.14 -12.32
CA TYR A 89 1.36 1.95 -11.46
C TYR A 89 1.61 2.35 -10.02
N ARG A 90 0.54 2.65 -9.33
CA ARG A 90 0.53 2.96 -7.90
C ARG A 90 -0.39 1.99 -7.18
N ARG A 91 0.05 1.49 -6.05
CA ARG A 91 -0.79 0.89 -5.02
C ARG A 91 -1.04 1.96 -3.96
N MET A 92 -2.13 1.81 -3.21
CA MET A 92 -2.47 2.72 -2.12
C MET A 92 -2.58 1.92 -0.84
N ILE A 93 -1.90 2.34 0.20
CA ILE A 93 -2.04 1.78 1.54
C ILE A 93 -2.61 2.81 2.50
N LEU A 94 -3.41 2.35 3.45
CA LEU A 94 -3.97 3.22 4.48
C LEU A 94 -2.93 3.51 5.56
N LEU A 95 -3.09 4.62 6.26
CA LEU A 95 -2.28 5.04 7.41
C LEU A 95 -2.17 3.96 8.50
N ASP A 96 -3.20 3.13 8.66
CA ASP A 96 -3.28 2.15 9.73
C ASP A 96 -4.13 0.94 9.34
N THR A 97 -3.75 -0.23 9.83
CA THR A 97 -4.48 -1.49 9.60
C THR A 97 -5.85 -1.52 10.27
N GLY A 98 -6.04 -0.79 11.36
CA GLY A 98 -7.34 -0.65 12.03
C GLY A 98 -8.35 0.13 11.19
N LEU A 99 -7.89 1.10 10.39
CA LEU A 99 -8.73 1.79 9.41
C LEU A 99 -9.24 0.81 8.35
N LEU A 100 -8.37 -0.04 7.81
CA LEU A 100 -8.76 -1.09 6.86
C LEU A 100 -9.86 -1.97 7.44
N GLN A 101 -9.65 -2.46 8.67
CA GLN A 101 -10.62 -3.32 9.36
C GLN A 101 -11.98 -2.63 9.50
N ARG A 102 -12.00 -1.36 9.90
CA ARG A 102 -13.24 -0.62 10.10
C ARG A 102 -13.96 -0.28 8.82
N ILE A 103 -13.23 0.14 7.79
CA ILE A 103 -13.82 0.46 6.48
C ILE A 103 -14.44 -0.78 5.85
N LEU A 104 -13.79 -1.94 5.97
CA LEU A 104 -14.24 -3.22 5.41
C LEU A 104 -15.15 -4.02 6.37
N ASN A 105 -15.48 -3.49 7.56
CA ASN A 105 -16.22 -4.20 8.60
C ASN A 105 -15.61 -5.58 8.96
N LEU A 106 -14.29 -5.67 8.97
CA LEU A 106 -13.59 -6.89 9.36
C LEU A 106 -13.59 -7.04 10.88
N ASP A 107 -14.00 -8.21 11.36
CA ASP A 107 -13.87 -8.56 12.78
C ASP A 107 -12.52 -9.22 13.02
N ILE A 108 -11.65 -8.55 13.79
CA ILE A 108 -10.31 -9.06 14.07
C ILE A 108 -10.34 -10.36 14.88
N SER A 109 -11.37 -10.55 15.74
CA SER A 109 -11.51 -11.77 16.52
C SER A 109 -11.73 -12.98 15.62
N VAL A 110 -12.50 -12.80 14.56
CA VAL A 110 -12.72 -13.81 13.52
C VAL A 110 -11.42 -14.07 12.75
N ILE A 111 -10.66 -13.02 12.40
CA ILE A 111 -9.38 -13.14 11.68
C ILE A 111 -8.33 -13.90 12.52
N LEU A 112 -8.32 -13.70 13.84
CA LEU A 112 -7.35 -14.35 14.74
C LEU A 112 -7.75 -15.78 15.12
N SER A 113 -9.05 -16.10 15.14
CA SER A 113 -9.57 -17.36 15.64
C SER A 113 -9.68 -18.48 14.60
N SER A 114 -9.55 -18.18 13.31
CA SER A 114 -9.68 -19.19 12.27
C SER A 114 -8.42 -19.27 11.40
N ASP A 115 -7.92 -20.50 11.27
CA ASP A 115 -6.77 -20.81 10.41
C ASP A 115 -7.11 -20.60 8.91
N ASP A 116 -8.39 -20.64 8.55
CA ASP A 116 -8.90 -20.61 7.16
C ASP A 116 -9.38 -19.25 6.69
N ILE A 117 -9.41 -18.20 7.53
CA ILE A 117 -9.92 -16.92 7.09
C ILE A 117 -8.99 -16.23 6.11
N GLN A 118 -9.53 -16.21 4.94
CA GLN A 118 -9.23 -15.37 3.79
C GLN A 118 -7.82 -14.80 3.79
N VAL A 119 -6.92 -15.59 3.26
CA VAL A 119 -5.51 -15.27 2.99
C VAL A 119 -5.34 -13.83 2.44
N VAL A 120 -6.34 -13.32 1.69
CA VAL A 120 -6.35 -11.97 1.10
C VAL A 120 -6.29 -10.87 2.16
N ASN A 121 -7.12 -10.93 3.21
CA ASN A 121 -7.18 -9.87 4.22
C ASN A 121 -5.96 -9.90 5.15
N ARG A 122 -5.46 -11.08 5.51
CA ARG A 122 -4.22 -11.23 6.29
C ARG A 122 -3.02 -10.64 5.54
N ARG A 123 -2.92 -10.92 4.24
CA ARG A 123 -1.86 -10.39 3.39
C ARG A 123 -1.94 -8.86 3.34
N ALA A 124 -3.13 -8.30 3.06
CA ALA A 124 -3.32 -6.86 3.00
C ALA A 124 -2.92 -6.17 4.30
N MET A 125 -3.32 -6.71 5.45
CA MET A 125 -2.93 -6.16 6.76
C MET A 125 -1.42 -6.23 6.98
N ALA A 126 -0.78 -7.34 6.65
CA ALA A 126 0.67 -7.48 6.81
C ALA A 126 1.44 -6.49 5.93
N GLU A 127 1.06 -6.34 4.66
CA GLU A 127 1.70 -5.39 3.76
C GLU A 127 1.48 -3.93 4.19
N ILE A 128 0.26 -3.55 4.59
CA ILE A 128 -0.01 -2.20 5.11
C ILE A 128 0.83 -1.96 6.38
N PHE A 129 0.87 -2.92 7.29
CA PHE A 129 1.68 -2.80 8.50
C PHE A 129 3.16 -2.55 8.18
N VAL A 130 3.77 -3.38 7.34
CA VAL A 130 5.17 -3.20 6.93
C VAL A 130 5.38 -1.86 6.24
N GLY A 131 4.50 -1.46 5.33
CA GLY A 131 4.59 -0.17 4.63
C GLY A 131 4.51 1.02 5.60
N THR A 132 3.60 0.98 6.58
CA THR A 132 3.51 2.03 7.59
C THR A 132 4.71 2.05 8.54
N GLU A 133 5.28 0.90 8.89
CA GLU A 133 6.52 0.84 9.66
C GLU A 133 7.73 1.41 8.90
N LEU A 134 7.82 1.17 7.58
CA LEU A 134 8.83 1.81 6.74
C LEU A 134 8.71 3.34 6.76
N VAL A 135 7.50 3.89 6.68
CA VAL A 135 7.26 5.34 6.79
C VAL A 135 7.65 5.85 8.18
N LYS A 136 7.25 5.16 9.25
CA LYS A 136 7.53 5.55 10.64
C LYS A 136 9.01 5.47 11.00
N SER A 137 9.76 4.55 10.39
CA SER A 137 11.20 4.38 10.61
C SER A 137 12.04 5.45 9.92
N ALA A 138 11.44 6.20 9.01
CA ALA A 138 12.11 7.26 8.27
C ALA A 138 12.23 8.56 9.08
N SER A 139 13.01 9.51 8.54
CA SER A 139 13.14 10.83 9.13
C SER A 139 11.80 11.58 9.14
N CYS A 140 11.43 12.16 10.27
CA CYS A 140 10.25 13.02 10.37
C CYS A 140 10.40 14.38 9.65
N TYR A 141 11.60 14.71 9.19
CA TYR A 141 11.90 15.99 8.52
C TYR A 141 11.78 15.95 7.00
N SER A 142 11.58 14.77 6.42
CA SER A 142 11.45 14.62 4.96
C SER A 142 10.42 13.57 4.59
N PRO A 143 9.65 13.78 3.51
CA PRO A 143 8.76 12.75 3.00
C PRO A 143 9.52 11.46 2.69
N TYR A 144 8.95 10.32 3.05
CA TYR A 144 9.51 9.02 2.72
C TYR A 144 8.65 8.33 1.67
N PRO A 145 9.05 8.36 0.39
CA PRO A 145 8.31 7.71 -0.68
C PRO A 145 8.44 6.19 -0.56
N LEU A 146 7.33 5.49 -0.73
CA LEU A 146 7.32 4.04 -0.79
C LEU A 146 7.39 3.59 -2.25
N TYR A 147 8.20 2.57 -2.50
CA TYR A 147 8.35 1.98 -3.83
C TYR A 147 8.01 0.50 -3.80
N CYS A 148 7.49 0.01 -4.93
CA CYS A 148 7.34 -1.41 -5.23
C CYS A 148 7.97 -1.70 -6.60
N TRP A 149 8.08 -2.97 -6.94
CA TRP A 149 8.47 -3.38 -8.27
C TRP A 149 7.50 -4.42 -8.81
N HIS A 150 7.18 -4.30 -10.08
CA HIS A 150 6.51 -5.34 -10.83
C HIS A 150 7.25 -5.55 -12.16
N ARG A 151 7.21 -6.77 -12.67
CA ARG A 151 7.81 -7.06 -13.95
C ARG A 151 6.93 -6.54 -15.09
N GLU A 152 7.43 -5.60 -15.87
CA GLU A 152 6.68 -4.97 -16.98
C GLU A 152 6.58 -5.87 -18.25
N LYS A 153 6.90 -7.16 -18.14
CA LYS A 153 6.75 -8.13 -19.24
C LYS A 153 5.31 -8.62 -19.31
N ALA A 154 4.71 -8.58 -20.50
CA ALA A 154 3.36 -9.10 -20.73
C ALA A 154 3.21 -10.55 -20.24
N GLY A 155 2.14 -10.82 -19.49
CA GLY A 155 1.87 -12.14 -18.91
C GLY A 155 2.67 -12.48 -17.66
N SER A 156 3.49 -11.57 -17.13
CA SER A 156 4.20 -11.75 -15.87
C SER A 156 3.42 -11.15 -14.70
N ASN A 157 3.25 -11.91 -13.62
CA ASN A 157 2.66 -11.45 -12.35
C ASN A 157 3.73 -11.31 -11.26
N ALA A 158 5.02 -11.25 -11.64
CA ALA A 158 6.08 -11.09 -10.65
C ALA A 158 6.08 -9.69 -10.06
N GLU A 159 5.99 -9.60 -8.74
CA GLU A 159 5.89 -8.36 -7.98
C GLU A 159 6.70 -8.49 -6.68
N VAL A 160 7.36 -7.39 -6.28
CA VAL A 160 8.02 -7.24 -4.98
C VAL A 160 7.26 -6.19 -4.20
N ASP A 161 6.86 -6.54 -2.98
CA ASP A 161 5.95 -5.73 -2.19
C ASP A 161 6.51 -4.35 -1.88
N TYR A 162 7.78 -4.27 -1.44
CA TYR A 162 8.47 -3.00 -1.25
C TYR A 162 9.91 -3.08 -1.76
N VAL A 163 10.40 -1.96 -2.25
CA VAL A 163 11.80 -1.77 -2.61
C VAL A 163 12.29 -0.52 -1.89
N VAL A 164 13.34 -0.67 -1.09
CA VAL A 164 13.91 0.44 -0.31
C VAL A 164 15.34 0.72 -0.72
N GLN A 165 15.74 1.97 -0.55
CA GLN A 165 17.12 2.39 -0.74
C GLN A 165 17.78 2.61 0.63
N LEU A 166 18.84 1.88 0.92
CA LEU A 166 19.66 2.05 2.12
C LEU A 166 21.09 2.46 1.71
N GLY A 167 21.36 3.75 1.76
CA GLY A 167 22.60 4.32 1.23
C GLY A 167 22.70 4.08 -0.28
N THR A 168 23.70 3.30 -0.69
CA THR A 168 23.93 2.93 -2.11
C THR A 168 23.29 1.59 -2.50
N ARG A 169 22.61 0.91 -1.57
CA ARG A 169 22.03 -0.42 -1.80
C ARG A 169 20.52 -0.34 -2.03
N ILE A 170 20.06 -1.17 -2.96
CA ILE A 170 18.64 -1.43 -3.20
C ILE A 170 18.30 -2.74 -2.50
N ILE A 171 17.30 -2.74 -1.64
CA ILE A 171 16.85 -3.90 -0.86
C ILE A 171 15.39 -4.18 -1.17
N PRO A 172 15.06 -5.31 -1.81
CA PRO A 172 13.69 -5.77 -1.95
C PRO A 172 13.16 -6.33 -0.63
N ILE A 173 11.89 -6.09 -0.35
CA ILE A 173 11.18 -6.61 0.83
C ILE A 173 9.95 -7.38 0.34
N GLU A 174 9.87 -8.64 0.72
CA GLU A 174 8.72 -9.52 0.47
C GLU A 174 7.98 -9.75 1.78
N VAL A 175 6.70 -9.45 1.79
CA VAL A 175 5.84 -9.58 2.99
C VAL A 175 5.02 -10.86 2.91
N LYS A 176 5.14 -11.69 3.94
CA LYS A 176 4.35 -12.92 4.08
C LYS A 176 3.48 -12.83 5.33
N SER A 177 2.20 -13.10 5.18
CA SER A 177 1.21 -13.13 6.27
C SER A 177 1.17 -14.46 7.03
N GLY A 178 2.07 -15.38 6.73
CA GLY A 178 2.18 -16.70 7.34
C GLY A 178 3.60 -17.24 7.26
N SER A 179 3.78 -18.50 7.69
CA SER A 179 5.07 -19.19 7.64
C SER A 179 5.41 -19.72 6.24
N LYS A 180 4.42 -19.99 5.40
CA LYS A 180 4.59 -20.55 4.06
C LYS A 180 4.56 -19.46 2.99
N GLY A 181 5.22 -19.72 1.87
CA GLY A 181 5.19 -18.87 0.67
C GLY A 181 6.52 -18.90 -0.07
N THR A 182 6.43 -18.86 -1.40
CA THR A 182 7.61 -18.79 -2.27
C THR A 182 8.10 -17.34 -2.37
N MET A 183 9.41 -17.17 -2.55
CA MET A 183 10.03 -15.86 -2.83
C MET A 183 10.41 -15.74 -4.31
N GLN A 184 9.64 -16.37 -5.19
CA GLN A 184 9.99 -16.48 -6.60
C GLN A 184 10.13 -15.12 -7.27
N SER A 185 9.18 -14.21 -7.02
CA SER A 185 9.22 -12.84 -7.57
C SER A 185 10.42 -12.05 -7.07
N MET A 186 10.71 -12.13 -5.76
CA MET A 186 11.87 -11.45 -5.17
C MET A 186 13.18 -12.02 -5.72
N ARG A 187 13.31 -13.33 -5.85
CA ARG A 187 14.50 -13.95 -6.46
C ARG A 187 14.72 -13.51 -7.90
N LEU A 188 13.64 -13.50 -8.68
CA LEU A 188 13.66 -13.00 -10.06
C LEU A 188 14.09 -11.53 -10.14
N PHE A 189 13.59 -10.69 -9.24
CA PHE A 189 14.02 -9.30 -9.13
C PHE A 189 15.51 -9.19 -8.79
N MET A 190 15.94 -9.90 -7.75
CA MET A 190 17.34 -9.90 -7.31
C MET A 190 18.30 -10.36 -8.41
N GLU A 191 17.96 -11.43 -9.12
CA GLU A 191 18.73 -11.93 -10.27
C GLU A 191 18.79 -10.89 -11.39
N ALA A 192 17.65 -10.33 -11.79
CA ALA A 192 17.58 -9.34 -12.86
C ALA A 192 18.32 -8.03 -12.54
N LYS A 193 18.51 -7.70 -11.25
CA LYS A 193 19.18 -6.46 -10.80
C LYS A 193 20.57 -6.68 -10.23
N GLY A 194 21.07 -7.90 -10.17
CA GLY A 194 22.37 -8.22 -9.57
C GLY A 194 22.41 -7.95 -8.05
N ILE A 195 21.27 -8.10 -7.37
CA ILE A 195 21.12 -7.84 -5.92
C ILE A 195 21.30 -9.15 -5.16
N THR A 196 22.12 -9.14 -4.12
CA THR A 196 22.42 -10.33 -3.32
C THR A 196 21.72 -10.40 -1.98
N GLN A 197 21.09 -9.29 -1.54
CA GLN A 197 20.41 -9.17 -0.26
C GLN A 197 18.95 -8.75 -0.45
N GLY A 198 18.05 -9.37 0.32
CA GLY A 198 16.65 -9.01 0.38
C GLY A 198 16.08 -9.36 1.75
N ILE A 199 14.95 -8.80 2.09
CA ILE A 199 14.27 -9.02 3.37
C ILE A 199 12.97 -9.76 3.10
N ARG A 200 12.75 -10.83 3.85
CA ARG A 200 11.46 -11.50 3.95
C ARG A 200 10.90 -11.28 5.35
N THR A 201 9.70 -10.75 5.43
CA THR A 201 8.95 -10.73 6.70
C THR A 201 7.98 -11.90 6.74
N SER A 202 7.85 -12.57 7.88
CA SER A 202 6.89 -13.66 8.09
C SER A 202 6.56 -13.80 9.59
N LEU A 203 5.66 -14.72 9.92
CA LEU A 203 5.38 -15.06 11.32
C LEU A 203 6.40 -16.05 11.93
N GLU A 204 7.42 -16.42 11.18
CA GLU A 204 8.52 -17.27 11.68
C GLU A 204 9.53 -16.41 12.45
N ASN A 205 10.19 -17.03 13.42
CA ASN A 205 11.31 -16.41 14.12
C ASN A 205 12.48 -16.18 13.14
N PHE A 206 13.39 -15.27 13.52
CA PHE A 206 14.63 -15.04 12.76
C PHE A 206 15.39 -16.37 12.59
N SER A 207 15.78 -16.65 11.37
CA SER A 207 16.59 -17.82 11.00
C SER A 207 17.89 -17.38 10.35
#